data_5e0bc54dfd8adcd5119182dcf76577c0
#
_entry.id   5e0bc54dfd8adcd5119182dcf76577c0
#
_cell.length_a   1.000
_cell.length_b   1.000
_cell.length_c   1.000
_cell.angle_alpha   90.00
_cell.angle_beta   90.00
_cell.angle_gamma   90.00
#
_symmetry.space_group_name_H-M   'P 1'
#
loop_
_entity.id
_entity.type
_entity.pdbx_description
1 polymer ?
#
loop_
_entity_poly.entity_id
_entity_poly.type
_entity_poly.pdbx_seq_one_letter_code
_entity_poly.pdbx_strand_id
1 'polypeptide(L)'
;YPGHHLQFIFANAHPRRWRRVFDEHAVFYEGWTLWCEQMCVDLGIIKSPELKLQQLHDALWRCHRILIDLRLQTGAYRYGQAVKHMQKHLGFTKARAEADVNWYTGSPGVPMSYWLGRLENARLYRKLVKGRDWSLRRFNDWLLSFGTLPQSWIEKYGLD
;
A
#
# COMPACT_ATOMS: atom_id res chain seq x y z
N TYR A 1 -8.05 0.01 12.40
CA TYR A 1 -8.92 1.14 12.16
C TYR A 1 -8.05 2.39 12.08
N PRO A 2 -7.93 3.09 11.00
CA PRO A 2 -8.78 3.26 9.83
C PRO A 2 -8.37 2.46 8.57
N GLY A 3 -7.51 1.48 8.66
CA GLY A 3 -6.98 0.72 7.54
C GLY A 3 -8.03 -0.08 6.75
N HIS A 4 -7.78 -1.38 6.53
CA HIS A 4 -8.65 -2.26 5.74
C HIS A 4 -10.10 -2.28 6.22
N HIS A 5 -10.35 -2.24 7.54
CA HIS A 5 -11.70 -2.27 8.06
C HIS A 5 -12.56 -1.13 7.49
N LEU A 6 -12.06 0.10 7.53
CA LEU A 6 -12.79 1.25 6.97
C LEU A 6 -12.92 1.14 5.45
N GLN A 7 -11.86 0.79 4.75
CA GLN A 7 -11.85 0.64 3.29
C GLN A 7 -12.89 -0.40 2.83
N PHE A 8 -12.98 -1.55 3.49
CA PHE A 8 -13.95 -2.58 3.13
C PHE A 8 -15.40 -2.19 3.48
N ILE A 9 -15.63 -1.39 4.54
CA ILE A 9 -16.97 -0.83 4.80
C ILE A 9 -17.42 0.01 3.61
N PHE A 10 -16.58 0.91 3.10
CA PHE A 10 -16.91 1.74 1.93
C PHE A 10 -17.09 0.89 0.67
N ALA A 11 -16.20 -0.06 0.40
CA ALA A 11 -16.31 -0.95 -0.74
C ALA A 11 -17.60 -1.77 -0.72
N ASN A 12 -17.93 -2.38 0.43
CA ASN A 12 -19.14 -3.19 0.60
C ASN A 12 -20.45 -2.37 0.59
N ALA A 13 -20.38 -1.08 0.95
CA ALA A 13 -21.53 -0.17 0.89
C ALA A 13 -21.73 0.45 -0.50
N HIS A 14 -20.85 0.18 -1.47
CA HIS A 14 -20.94 0.77 -2.80
C HIS A 14 -22.28 0.42 -3.49
N PRO A 15 -23.02 1.39 -4.08
CA PRO A 15 -24.37 1.17 -4.64
C PRO A 15 -24.38 0.16 -5.80
N ARG A 16 -23.31 0.10 -6.56
CA ARG A 16 -23.20 -0.86 -7.68
C ARG A 16 -22.72 -2.22 -7.18
N ARG A 17 -23.60 -3.23 -7.24
CA ARG A 17 -23.34 -4.60 -6.75
C ARG A 17 -22.03 -5.20 -7.29
N TRP A 18 -21.73 -5.04 -8.57
CA TRP A 18 -20.52 -5.61 -9.16
C TRP A 18 -19.23 -5.05 -8.53
N ARG A 19 -19.22 -3.79 -8.09
CA ARG A 19 -18.08 -3.22 -7.37
C ARG A 19 -17.86 -3.80 -5.97
N ARG A 20 -18.89 -4.39 -5.37
CA ARG A 20 -18.77 -5.09 -4.09
C ARG A 20 -18.20 -6.50 -4.23
N VAL A 21 -18.31 -7.09 -5.43
CA VAL A 21 -17.92 -8.49 -5.68
C VAL A 21 -16.57 -8.60 -6.40
N PHE A 22 -16.25 -7.66 -7.30
CA PHE A 22 -15.00 -7.67 -8.09
C PHE A 22 -13.96 -6.68 -7.54
N ASP A 23 -13.85 -6.60 -6.24
CA ASP A 23 -13.16 -5.54 -5.54
C ASP A 23 -11.81 -6.00 -4.99
N GLU A 24 -10.94 -6.55 -5.86
CA GLU A 24 -9.63 -7.05 -5.45
C GLU A 24 -8.48 -6.37 -6.21
N HIS A 25 -8.29 -5.07 -6.02
CA HIS A 25 -7.12 -4.41 -6.55
C HIS A 25 -6.08 -4.14 -5.45
N ALA A 26 -5.08 -5.03 -5.33
CA ALA A 26 -4.09 -5.01 -4.25
C ALA A 26 -3.38 -3.65 -4.09
N VAL A 27 -3.06 -2.96 -5.21
CA VAL A 27 -2.43 -1.63 -5.17
C VAL A 27 -3.33 -0.61 -4.46
N PHE A 28 -4.64 -0.73 -4.58
CA PHE A 28 -5.56 0.15 -3.87
C PHE A 28 -5.62 -0.18 -2.38
N TYR A 29 -6.04 -1.39 -2.00
CA TYR A 29 -6.33 -1.68 -0.60
C TYR A 29 -5.07 -1.77 0.28
N GLU A 30 -3.95 -2.28 -0.24
CA GLU A 30 -2.68 -2.27 0.48
C GLU A 30 -2.06 -0.86 0.53
N GLY A 31 -2.18 -0.12 -0.57
CA GLY A 31 -1.76 1.28 -0.62
C GLY A 31 -2.55 2.17 0.33
N TRP A 32 -3.84 1.90 0.53
CA TRP A 32 -4.67 2.60 1.49
C TRP A 32 -4.17 2.43 2.93
N THR A 33 -3.83 1.20 3.33
CA THR A 33 -3.33 0.96 4.70
C THR A 33 -2.03 1.67 4.98
N LEU A 34 -1.08 1.66 4.05
CA LEU A 34 0.17 2.41 4.20
C LEU A 34 -0.01 3.93 4.14
N TRP A 35 -1.02 4.39 3.41
CA TRP A 35 -1.44 5.79 3.44
C TRP A 35 -1.96 6.16 4.84
N CYS A 36 -2.75 5.30 5.47
CA CYS A 36 -3.24 5.49 6.83
C CYS A 36 -2.10 5.49 7.87
N GLU A 37 -1.11 4.61 7.74
CA GLU A 37 0.07 4.61 8.63
C GLU A 37 0.77 5.98 8.59
N GLN A 38 0.99 6.54 7.42
CA GLN A 38 1.60 7.85 7.27
C GLN A 38 0.72 8.97 7.83
N MET A 39 -0.59 8.95 7.55
CA MET A 39 -1.52 9.92 8.11
C MET A 39 -1.50 9.93 9.65
N CYS A 40 -1.40 8.76 10.29
CA CYS A 40 -1.31 8.66 11.74
C CYS A 40 -0.05 9.35 12.31
N VAL A 41 1.04 9.34 11.57
CA VAL A 41 2.26 10.08 11.93
C VAL A 41 2.06 11.58 11.70
N ASP A 42 1.58 11.97 10.52
CA ASP A 42 1.44 13.37 10.10
C ASP A 42 0.41 14.14 10.95
N LEU A 43 -0.65 13.46 11.39
CA LEU A 43 -1.67 14.01 12.28
C LEU A 43 -1.29 13.94 13.77
N GLY A 44 -0.09 13.44 14.11
CA GLY A 44 0.38 13.36 15.48
C GLY A 44 -0.38 12.34 16.35
N ILE A 45 -1.05 11.36 15.74
CA ILE A 45 -1.67 10.23 16.46
C ILE A 45 -0.56 9.31 16.96
N ILE A 46 0.42 8.99 16.11
CA ILE A 46 1.64 8.28 16.50
C ILE A 46 2.67 9.32 16.96
N LYS A 47 2.88 9.39 18.28
CA LYS A 47 3.78 10.38 18.90
C LYS A 47 5.12 9.78 19.33
N SER A 48 5.12 8.51 19.75
CA SER A 48 6.33 7.84 20.24
C SER A 48 7.41 7.77 19.17
N PRO A 49 8.67 8.15 19.48
CA PRO A 49 9.81 8.00 18.57
C PRO A 49 10.02 6.55 18.14
N GLU A 50 9.80 5.58 19.03
CA GLU A 50 9.97 4.15 18.77
C GLU A 50 8.94 3.68 17.73
N LEU A 51 7.67 4.09 17.85
CA LEU A 51 6.63 3.76 16.88
C LEU A 51 6.87 4.43 15.53
N LYS A 52 7.41 5.65 15.51
CA LYS A 52 7.83 6.31 14.26
C LYS A 52 9.00 5.58 13.60
N LEU A 53 9.97 5.14 14.39
CA LEU A 53 11.09 4.35 13.88
C LEU A 53 10.60 3.01 13.31
N GLN A 54 9.68 2.34 14.00
CA GLN A 54 9.06 1.10 13.51
C GLN A 54 8.33 1.35 12.19
N GLN A 55 7.54 2.41 12.08
CA GLN A 55 6.83 2.77 10.84
C GLN A 55 7.80 3.04 9.68
N LEU A 56 8.92 3.70 9.94
CA LEU A 56 9.96 3.94 8.94
C LEU A 56 10.67 2.66 8.51
N HIS A 57 10.98 1.76 9.45
CA HIS A 57 11.55 0.45 9.15
C HIS A 57 10.58 -0.39 8.30
N ASP A 58 9.32 -0.37 8.66
CA ASP A 58 8.27 -1.06 7.93
C ASP A 58 8.05 -0.46 6.52
N ALA A 59 8.15 0.85 6.37
CA ALA A 59 8.14 1.54 5.09
C ALA A 59 9.34 1.12 4.21
N LEU A 60 10.55 1.07 4.80
CA LEU A 60 11.75 0.59 4.11
C LEU A 60 11.57 -0.85 3.63
N TRP A 61 11.03 -1.72 4.47
CA TRP A 61 10.72 -3.10 4.08
C TRP A 61 9.78 -3.15 2.87
N ARG A 62 8.69 -2.34 2.85
CA ARG A 62 7.75 -2.28 1.72
C ARG A 62 8.42 -1.76 0.44
N CYS A 63 9.39 -0.85 0.54
CA CYS A 63 10.20 -0.45 -0.61
C CYS A 63 11.04 -1.63 -1.16
N HIS A 64 11.68 -2.39 -0.28
CA HIS A 64 12.47 -3.56 -0.68
C HIS A 64 11.62 -4.68 -1.27
N ARG A 65 10.34 -4.81 -0.88
CA ARG A 65 9.40 -5.76 -1.50
C ARG A 65 9.29 -5.56 -3.01
N ILE A 66 9.25 -4.33 -3.49
CA ILE A 66 9.20 -4.03 -4.94
C ILE A 66 10.41 -4.63 -5.65
N LEU A 67 11.61 -4.38 -5.12
CA LEU A 67 12.85 -4.85 -5.73
C LEU A 67 12.95 -6.39 -5.71
N ILE A 68 12.54 -7.00 -4.60
CA ILE A 68 12.62 -8.45 -4.42
C ILE A 68 11.60 -9.14 -5.31
N ASP A 69 10.34 -8.70 -5.27
CA ASP A 69 9.26 -9.28 -6.06
C ASP A 69 9.58 -9.20 -7.56
N LEU A 70 9.92 -7.99 -8.05
CA LEU A 70 10.30 -7.81 -9.45
C LEU A 70 11.45 -8.74 -9.86
N ARG A 71 12.52 -8.82 -9.05
CA ARG A 71 13.70 -9.63 -9.37
C ARG A 71 13.45 -11.14 -9.28
N LEU A 72 12.56 -11.57 -8.38
CA LEU A 72 12.13 -12.98 -8.30
C LEU A 72 11.32 -13.35 -9.55
N GLN A 73 10.31 -12.55 -9.88
CA GLN A 73 9.40 -12.87 -10.98
C GLN A 73 10.04 -12.74 -12.37
N THR A 74 11.09 -11.91 -12.51
CA THR A 74 11.87 -11.80 -13.75
C THR A 74 13.06 -12.76 -13.82
N GLY A 75 13.28 -13.59 -12.79
CA GLY A 75 14.41 -14.52 -12.72
C GLY A 75 15.77 -13.87 -12.40
N ALA A 76 15.81 -12.56 -12.15
CA ALA A 76 17.05 -11.87 -11.77
C ALA A 76 17.54 -12.26 -10.35
N TYR A 77 16.64 -12.74 -9.49
CA TYR A 77 16.98 -13.35 -8.20
C TYR A 77 16.53 -14.80 -8.16
N ARG A 78 17.42 -15.65 -7.62
CA ARG A 78 17.06 -16.94 -7.08
C ARG A 78 16.57 -16.77 -5.63
N TYR A 79 15.79 -17.73 -5.13
CA TYR A 79 15.25 -17.73 -3.77
C TYR A 79 16.28 -17.33 -2.69
N GLY A 80 17.44 -17.99 -2.65
CA GLY A 80 18.48 -17.68 -1.66
C GLY A 80 19.08 -16.28 -1.76
N GLN A 81 19.06 -15.66 -2.95
CA GLN A 81 19.49 -14.26 -3.12
C GLN A 81 18.47 -13.29 -2.56
N ALA A 82 17.18 -13.56 -2.73
CA ALA A 82 16.10 -12.80 -2.11
C ALA A 82 16.16 -12.85 -0.58
N VAL A 83 16.35 -14.03 -0.01
CA VAL A 83 16.53 -14.21 1.46
C VAL A 83 17.74 -13.42 1.97
N LYS A 84 18.90 -13.54 1.30
CA LYS A 84 20.10 -12.76 1.67
C LYS A 84 19.89 -11.25 1.54
N HIS A 85 19.14 -10.81 0.54
CA HIS A 85 18.80 -9.39 0.38
C HIS A 85 18.06 -8.86 1.59
N MET A 86 17.02 -9.57 2.07
CA MET A 86 16.26 -9.16 3.25
C MET A 86 17.10 -9.15 4.52
N GLN A 87 17.94 -10.17 4.73
CA GLN A 87 18.85 -10.21 5.88
C GLN A 87 19.81 -9.01 5.87
N LYS A 88 20.43 -8.73 4.72
CA LYS A 88 21.44 -7.69 4.57
C LYS A 88 20.88 -6.27 4.73
N HIS A 89 19.74 -6.01 4.14
CA HIS A 89 19.21 -4.64 4.02
C HIS A 89 18.13 -4.29 5.03
N LEU A 90 17.48 -5.30 5.64
CA LEU A 90 16.39 -5.11 6.59
C LEU A 90 16.72 -5.66 7.99
N GLY A 91 17.87 -6.32 8.15
CA GLY A 91 18.24 -6.93 9.42
C GLY A 91 17.36 -8.13 9.82
N PHE A 92 16.64 -8.73 8.87
CA PHE A 92 15.75 -9.86 9.17
C PHE A 92 16.53 -11.10 9.55
N THR A 93 15.99 -11.86 10.49
CA THR A 93 16.47 -13.22 10.74
C THR A 93 16.25 -14.08 9.49
N LYS A 94 17.03 -15.15 9.34
CA LYS A 94 16.87 -16.08 8.21
C LYS A 94 15.45 -16.63 8.12
N ALA A 95 14.89 -17.07 9.23
CA ALA A 95 13.55 -17.65 9.28
C ALA A 95 12.47 -16.65 8.83
N ARG A 96 12.54 -15.37 9.27
CA ARG A 96 11.62 -14.33 8.82
C ARG A 96 11.77 -14.03 7.33
N ALA A 97 13.00 -13.92 6.85
CA ALA A 97 13.27 -13.67 5.44
C ALA A 97 12.77 -14.82 4.55
N GLU A 98 12.96 -16.07 4.97
CA GLU A 98 12.45 -17.26 4.25
C GLU A 98 10.92 -17.29 4.23
N ALA A 99 10.25 -16.98 5.33
CA ALA A 99 8.79 -16.93 5.39
C ALA A 99 8.22 -15.89 4.41
N ASP A 100 8.81 -14.68 4.39
CA ASP A 100 8.40 -13.61 3.47
C ASP A 100 8.67 -14.00 1.99
N VAL A 101 9.85 -14.52 1.67
CA VAL A 101 10.19 -14.90 0.30
C VAL A 101 9.33 -16.06 -0.19
N ASN A 102 8.98 -17.02 0.68
CA ASN A 102 8.02 -18.07 0.35
C ASN A 102 6.67 -17.49 -0.07
N TRP A 103 6.18 -16.49 0.68
CA TRP A 103 4.94 -15.82 0.33
C TRP A 103 5.06 -15.07 -1.01
N TYR A 104 6.19 -14.39 -1.29
CA TYR A 104 6.38 -13.65 -2.55
C TYR A 104 6.40 -14.58 -3.77
N THR A 105 6.96 -15.78 -3.65
CA THR A 105 6.96 -16.75 -4.75
C THR A 105 5.56 -17.26 -5.08
N GLY A 106 4.67 -17.32 -4.10
CA GLY A 106 3.27 -17.75 -4.28
C GLY A 106 2.29 -16.63 -4.61
N SER A 107 2.71 -15.36 -4.53
CA SER A 107 1.83 -14.19 -4.69
C SER A 107 2.47 -13.09 -5.55
N PRO A 108 2.80 -13.37 -6.84
CA PRO A 108 3.46 -12.42 -7.72
C PRO A 108 2.71 -11.09 -7.82
N GLY A 109 3.44 -9.97 -7.69
CA GLY A 109 2.88 -8.62 -7.80
C GLY A 109 2.19 -8.10 -6.53
N VAL A 110 1.78 -8.98 -5.61
CA VAL A 110 1.15 -8.55 -4.34
C VAL A 110 2.17 -7.88 -3.41
N PRO A 111 3.39 -8.40 -3.19
CA PRO A 111 4.36 -7.73 -2.33
C PRO A 111 4.72 -6.31 -2.74
N MET A 112 4.78 -6.03 -4.05
CA MET A 112 5.08 -4.69 -4.56
C MET A 112 3.90 -3.72 -4.45
N SER A 113 2.67 -4.21 -4.40
CA SER A 113 1.45 -3.40 -4.43
C SER A 113 1.34 -2.41 -3.28
N TYR A 114 1.85 -2.76 -2.11
CA TYR A 114 1.82 -1.97 -0.88
C TYR A 114 2.41 -0.57 -1.06
N TRP A 115 3.68 -0.51 -1.41
CA TRP A 115 4.37 0.77 -1.53
C TRP A 115 3.99 1.52 -2.81
N LEU A 116 3.75 0.81 -3.91
CA LEU A 116 3.23 1.43 -5.14
C LEU A 116 1.90 2.12 -4.89
N GLY A 117 0.97 1.45 -4.21
CA GLY A 117 -0.33 2.05 -3.88
C GLY A 117 -0.23 3.27 -2.97
N ARG A 118 0.68 3.24 -1.98
CA ARG A 118 0.97 4.42 -1.16
C ARG A 118 1.50 5.59 -2.00
N LEU A 119 2.41 5.33 -2.93
CA LEU A 119 2.95 6.36 -3.82
C LEU A 119 1.86 6.97 -4.70
N GLU A 120 0.97 6.14 -5.25
CA GLU A 120 -0.17 6.59 -6.06
C GLU A 120 -1.15 7.44 -5.23
N ASN A 121 -1.49 7.02 -4.02
CA ASN A 121 -2.34 7.82 -3.12
C ASN A 121 -1.68 9.16 -2.78
N ALA A 122 -0.39 9.18 -2.48
CA ALA A 122 0.35 10.41 -2.21
C ALA A 122 0.45 11.33 -3.45
N ARG A 123 0.57 10.75 -4.64
CA ARG A 123 0.57 11.49 -5.91
C ARG A 123 -0.78 12.16 -6.16
N LEU A 124 -1.87 11.41 -6.03
CA LEU A 124 -3.24 11.92 -6.20
C LEU A 124 -3.57 12.99 -5.16
N TYR A 125 -3.22 12.76 -3.89
CA TYR A 125 -3.42 13.74 -2.82
C TYR A 125 -2.74 15.06 -3.15
N ARG A 126 -1.45 15.04 -3.49
CA ARG A 126 -0.71 16.26 -3.86
C ARG A 126 -1.34 16.99 -5.03
N LYS A 127 -1.78 16.25 -6.05
CA LYS A 127 -2.44 16.83 -7.23
C LYS A 127 -3.76 17.52 -6.87
N LEU A 128 -4.60 16.87 -6.06
CA LEU A 128 -5.95 17.36 -5.76
C LEU A 128 -5.96 18.46 -4.69
N VAL A 129 -5.10 18.35 -3.68
CA VAL A 129 -4.99 19.39 -2.65
C VAL A 129 -4.41 20.66 -3.22
N LYS A 130 -3.36 20.60 -4.04
CA LYS A 130 -2.77 21.80 -4.65
C LYS A 130 -3.61 22.38 -5.78
N GLY A 131 -4.28 21.52 -6.56
CA GLY A 131 -5.02 21.96 -7.76
C GLY A 131 -6.48 22.30 -7.53
N ARG A 132 -7.10 21.78 -6.45
CA ARG A 132 -8.56 21.93 -6.19
C ARG A 132 -8.89 22.39 -4.76
N ASP A 133 -7.91 22.75 -3.95
CA ASP A 133 -8.07 23.17 -2.55
C ASP A 133 -8.86 22.13 -1.69
N TRP A 134 -8.54 20.86 -1.85
CA TRP A 134 -9.20 19.81 -1.10
C TRP A 134 -8.54 19.60 0.26
N SER A 135 -9.36 19.44 1.30
CA SER A 135 -8.87 18.95 2.59
C SER A 135 -8.49 17.48 2.52
N LEU A 136 -7.65 17.03 3.46
CA LEU A 136 -7.30 15.61 3.61
C LEU A 136 -8.54 14.71 3.77
N ARG A 137 -9.53 15.17 4.55
CA ARG A 137 -10.80 14.45 4.73
C ARG A 137 -11.52 14.28 3.40
N ARG A 138 -11.69 15.38 2.65
CA ARG A 138 -12.36 15.34 1.34
C ARG A 138 -11.67 14.38 0.37
N PHE A 139 -10.34 14.38 0.35
CA PHE A 139 -9.58 13.44 -0.46
C PHE A 139 -9.85 11.99 -0.08
N ASN A 140 -9.79 11.67 1.23
CA ASN A 140 -10.00 10.32 1.71
C ASN A 140 -11.42 9.82 1.44
N ASP A 141 -12.44 10.64 1.70
CA ASP A 141 -13.84 10.33 1.44
C ASP A 141 -14.08 10.07 -0.06
N TRP A 142 -13.50 10.92 -0.91
CA TRP A 142 -13.55 10.76 -2.36
C TRP A 142 -12.85 9.48 -2.82
N LEU A 143 -11.63 9.23 -2.37
CA LEU A 143 -10.87 8.05 -2.78
C LEU A 143 -11.60 6.75 -2.39
N LEU A 144 -12.11 6.66 -1.16
CA LEU A 144 -12.83 5.50 -0.65
C LEU A 144 -14.19 5.30 -1.33
N SER A 145 -14.83 6.35 -1.84
CA SER A 145 -16.15 6.26 -2.49
C SER A 145 -16.16 5.43 -3.77
N PHE A 146 -14.98 5.18 -4.36
CA PHE A 146 -14.86 4.37 -5.58
C PHE A 146 -14.74 2.87 -5.32
N GLY A 147 -14.66 2.42 -4.07
CA GLY A 147 -14.29 1.05 -3.74
C GLY A 147 -12.82 0.79 -4.07
N THR A 148 -12.45 -0.45 -4.42
CA THR A 148 -11.06 -0.87 -4.69
C THR A 148 -10.68 -0.82 -6.17
N LEU A 149 -10.94 0.28 -6.86
CA LEU A 149 -10.50 0.46 -8.25
C LEU A 149 -9.03 0.88 -8.34
N PRO A 150 -8.34 0.59 -9.46
CA PRO A 150 -7.03 1.17 -9.74
C PRO A 150 -7.05 2.69 -9.63
N GLN A 151 -6.07 3.27 -8.94
CA GLN A 151 -5.98 4.73 -8.74
C GLN A 151 -5.94 5.50 -10.06
N SER A 152 -5.33 4.93 -11.12
CA SER A 152 -5.31 5.52 -12.45
C SER A 152 -6.72 5.64 -13.07
N TRP A 153 -7.60 4.68 -12.78
CA TRP A 153 -8.99 4.75 -13.22
C TRP A 153 -9.80 5.74 -12.40
N ILE A 154 -9.58 5.78 -11.09
CA ILE A 154 -10.20 6.77 -10.21
C ILE A 154 -9.81 8.17 -10.67
N GLU A 155 -8.55 8.40 -10.99
CA GLU A 155 -8.07 9.68 -11.51
C GLU A 155 -8.72 10.06 -12.83
N LYS A 156 -8.83 9.10 -13.76
CA LYS A 156 -9.35 9.35 -15.11
C LYS A 156 -10.87 9.60 -15.14
N TYR A 157 -11.61 8.85 -14.33
CA TYR A 157 -13.08 8.81 -14.42
C TYR A 157 -13.81 9.34 -13.18
N GLY A 158 -13.11 9.67 -12.13
CA GLY A 158 -13.68 10.12 -10.86
C GLY A 158 -13.59 11.63 -10.61
N LEU A 159 -13.02 12.38 -11.55
CA LEU A 159 -12.84 13.83 -11.43
C LEU A 159 -13.80 14.63 -12.33
N ASP A 160 -14.53 13.93 -13.17
CA ASP A 160 -15.63 14.48 -13.97
C ASP A 160 -16.90 14.47 -13.09
#